data_b89b04028cc8f48511c20ba1f594c92d
#
_entry.id   b89b04028cc8f48511c20ba1f594c92d
#
_cell.length_a   1.000
_cell.length_b   1.000
_cell.length_c   1.000
_cell.angle_alpha   90.00
_cell.angle_beta   90.00
_cell.angle_gamma   90.00
#
_symmetry.space_group_name_H-M   'P 1'
#
loop_
_entity.id
_entity.type
_entity.pdbx_description
1 polymer ?
#
loop_
_entity_poly.entity_id
_entity_poly.type
_entity_poly.pdbx_seq_one_letter_code
_entity_poly.pdbx_strand_id
1 'polypeptide(L)'
;MVKISRKIIFIFLLVTFFAASMVFTWNFCLNKEDNDNAVNEEISQSPEIQWGQDNIALFFENKRLNLSHHIYYDTNRYYLPVSEIVTELGGKIILENSAVTIILGNKKQFIDLTNNTYTLNNQIFNLKKKVILIDNAVYISLFDFTKLFNLKVTWNIEAKSLSFYYNRDKTVTRQCPATGKPALIRLEDLCSSPFYLSSVSLEKLRIISDYLYSENVPFHVTWIPRYIDPRPSSYADIDISKQYSMANADFLYTLDYLIDRNGVIGLHGYTHQYGYTVSGNGYEFDREKNTVNIPSSKEYAQERIDAAKVTAQRLDVPYTFFTVPHYSLTTKQLLVVQANFNYIYEAYPRHLKRYLYRVKVVKDGDRNIIYVPAPINFLNISNDERDVVNVVKNLNPNVLASFFYHPYLEFDNITLQRGKDGYPSYTYASDSTLHQLVNTLEDKGYRFVKITELK
;
A
#
# COMPACT_ATOMS: atom_id res chain seq x y z
N MET A 1 -21.56 57.09 40.94
CA MET A 1 -21.18 55.74 40.56
C MET A 1 -22.31 54.75 40.94
N VAL A 2 -23.06 54.31 39.98
CA VAL A 2 -24.18 53.34 40.24
C VAL A 2 -23.58 51.96 40.33
N LYS A 3 -23.73 51.31 41.49
CA LYS A 3 -23.33 49.89 41.67
C LYS A 3 -24.36 48.99 40.98
N ILE A 4 -23.99 48.48 39.81
CA ILE A 4 -24.77 47.45 39.09
C ILE A 4 -24.63 46.15 39.88
N SER A 5 -25.78 45.59 40.32
CA SER A 5 -25.84 44.37 41.11
C SER A 5 -25.36 43.16 40.27
N ARG A 6 -24.56 42.29 40.86
CA ARG A 6 -24.07 41.02 40.24
C ARG A 6 -25.22 40.16 39.66
N LYS A 7 -26.42 40.29 40.18
CA LYS A 7 -27.62 39.61 39.65
C LYS A 7 -28.06 40.12 38.28
N ILE A 8 -27.88 41.42 38.01
CA ILE A 8 -28.26 42.03 36.71
C ILE A 8 -27.28 41.56 35.61
N ILE A 9 -26.00 41.45 35.94
CA ILE A 9 -24.96 40.93 35.01
C ILE A 9 -25.22 39.46 34.68
N PHE A 10 -25.66 38.66 35.67
CA PHE A 10 -25.95 37.25 35.43
C PHE A 10 -27.22 37.04 34.56
N ILE A 11 -28.24 37.86 34.72
CA ILE A 11 -29.43 37.84 33.87
C ILE A 11 -29.10 38.27 32.44
N PHE A 12 -28.23 39.27 32.25
CA PHE A 12 -27.82 39.74 30.94
C PHE A 12 -27.01 38.69 30.18
N LEU A 13 -26.12 37.97 30.87
CA LEU A 13 -25.34 36.85 30.31
C LEU A 13 -26.23 35.64 29.96
N LEU A 14 -27.28 35.37 30.75
CA LEU A 14 -28.22 34.29 30.46
C LEU A 14 -29.10 34.60 29.25
N VAL A 15 -29.54 35.86 29.09
CA VAL A 15 -30.36 36.30 27.95
C VAL A 15 -29.53 36.32 26.65
N THR A 16 -28.25 36.71 26.70
CA THR A 16 -27.36 36.66 25.54
C THR A 16 -27.03 35.21 25.11
N PHE A 17 -26.89 34.28 26.10
CA PHE A 17 -26.67 32.87 25.79
C PHE A 17 -27.89 32.19 25.15
N PHE A 18 -29.10 32.54 25.62
CA PHE A 18 -30.36 32.04 25.03
C PHE A 18 -30.61 32.64 23.63
N ALA A 19 -30.29 33.93 23.42
CA ALA A 19 -30.40 34.53 22.08
C ALA A 19 -29.40 33.92 21.09
N ALA A 20 -28.16 33.63 21.51
CA ALA A 20 -27.16 32.97 20.70
C ALA A 20 -27.53 31.53 20.34
N SER A 21 -28.15 30.80 21.29
CA SER A 21 -28.64 29.43 21.04
C SER A 21 -29.87 29.38 20.12
N MET A 22 -30.77 30.37 20.18
CA MET A 22 -31.89 30.47 19.25
C MET A 22 -31.47 30.83 17.81
N VAL A 23 -30.45 31.68 17.66
CA VAL A 23 -29.89 32.01 16.32
C VAL A 23 -29.19 30.79 15.76
N PHE A 24 -28.51 29.99 16.59
CA PHE A 24 -27.85 28.77 16.14
C PHE A 24 -28.83 27.66 15.73
N THR A 25 -29.93 27.50 16.47
CA THR A 25 -31.01 26.55 16.15
C THR A 25 -31.83 27.00 14.95
N TRP A 26 -32.02 28.32 14.75
CA TRP A 26 -32.73 28.85 13.58
C TRP A 26 -31.91 28.70 12.31
N ASN A 27 -30.59 28.97 12.35
CA ASN A 27 -29.70 28.71 11.22
C ASN A 27 -29.58 27.20 10.92
N PHE A 28 -29.72 26.33 11.96
CA PHE A 28 -29.70 24.87 11.76
C PHE A 28 -31.03 24.35 11.15
N CYS A 29 -32.17 25.01 11.42
CA CYS A 29 -33.46 24.65 10.83
C CYS A 29 -33.65 25.23 9.42
N LEU A 30 -33.06 26.41 9.09
CA LEU A 30 -33.11 26.99 7.74
C LEU A 30 -32.20 26.26 6.75
N ASN A 31 -31.15 25.59 7.23
CA ASN A 31 -30.28 24.77 6.37
C ASN A 31 -30.80 23.34 6.16
N LYS A 32 -31.99 22.98 6.66
CA LYS A 32 -32.51 21.62 6.54
C LYS A 32 -33.51 21.45 5.36
N GLU A 33 -33.99 22.54 4.78
CA GLU A 33 -34.88 22.48 3.61
C GLU A 33 -34.15 22.58 2.25
N ASP A 34 -32.84 22.96 2.24
CA ASP A 34 -32.08 23.06 0.99
C ASP A 34 -31.20 21.83 0.69
N ASN A 35 -31.20 20.79 1.55
CA ASN A 35 -30.32 19.63 1.38
C ASN A 35 -30.81 18.55 0.40
N ASP A 36 -32.09 18.58 0.02
CA ASP A 36 -32.58 17.64 -1.00
C ASP A 36 -32.18 18.00 -2.44
N ASN A 37 -31.77 19.25 -2.66
CA ASN A 37 -31.22 19.70 -3.95
C ASN A 37 -29.68 19.63 -4.00
N ALA A 38 -28.99 19.67 -2.85
CA ALA A 38 -27.53 19.64 -2.79
C ALA A 38 -26.94 18.24 -3.14
N VAL A 39 -27.71 17.18 -2.89
CA VAL A 39 -27.25 15.80 -3.24
C VAL A 39 -27.20 15.59 -4.76
N ASN A 40 -28.02 16.32 -5.53
CA ASN A 40 -27.99 16.25 -6.99
C ASN A 40 -26.91 17.16 -7.61
N GLU A 41 -26.44 18.19 -6.91
CA GLU A 41 -25.37 19.07 -7.41
C GLU A 41 -23.95 18.56 -7.06
N GLU A 42 -23.75 17.84 -5.94
CA GLU A 42 -22.45 17.25 -5.62
C GLU A 42 -22.07 16.08 -6.53
N ILE A 43 -23.03 15.45 -7.21
CA ILE A 43 -22.75 14.42 -8.23
C ILE A 43 -22.35 15.08 -9.57
N SER A 44 -22.67 16.36 -9.79
CA SER A 44 -22.45 17.06 -11.07
C SER A 44 -21.22 17.97 -11.13
N GLN A 45 -20.52 18.19 -10.02
CA GLN A 45 -19.29 19.00 -9.99
C GLN A 45 -18.14 18.24 -9.33
N SER A 46 -17.74 17.10 -9.93
CA SER A 46 -16.35 16.64 -9.74
C SER A 46 -15.44 17.74 -10.28
N PRO A 47 -14.39 18.17 -9.54
CA PRO A 47 -13.38 19.04 -10.12
C PRO A 47 -12.96 18.41 -11.45
N GLU A 48 -12.65 19.19 -12.47
CA GLU A 48 -12.12 18.70 -13.77
C GLU A 48 -10.83 17.90 -13.49
N ILE A 49 -11.01 16.64 -13.13
CA ILE A 49 -9.93 15.69 -13.05
C ILE A 49 -9.52 15.50 -14.50
N GLN A 50 -8.32 15.94 -14.86
CA GLN A 50 -7.76 15.67 -16.17
C GLN A 50 -7.44 14.17 -16.26
N TRP A 51 -8.48 13.39 -16.55
CA TRP A 51 -8.34 11.97 -16.79
C TRP A 51 -7.47 11.73 -18.01
N GLY A 52 -6.41 10.95 -17.85
CA GLY A 52 -5.72 10.40 -18.99
C GLY A 52 -6.54 9.27 -19.60
N GLN A 53 -6.44 9.10 -20.90
CA GLN A 53 -7.04 8.00 -21.66
C GLN A 53 -5.95 7.06 -22.14
N ASP A 54 -6.22 5.75 -22.12
CA ASP A 54 -5.33 4.76 -22.69
C ASP A 54 -6.08 3.78 -23.59
N ASN A 55 -5.45 3.43 -24.71
CA ASN A 55 -5.99 2.49 -25.67
C ASN A 55 -5.45 1.08 -25.39
N ILE A 56 -5.88 0.49 -24.27
CA ILE A 56 -5.53 -0.88 -23.94
C ILE A 56 -6.66 -1.83 -24.36
N ALA A 57 -6.28 -3.00 -24.89
CA ALA A 57 -7.25 -4.04 -25.20
C ALA A 57 -7.59 -4.85 -23.94
N LEU A 58 -8.88 -5.09 -23.71
CA LEU A 58 -9.34 -5.95 -22.62
C LEU A 58 -9.77 -7.30 -23.15
N PHE A 59 -9.39 -8.37 -22.46
CA PHE A 59 -9.81 -9.73 -22.73
C PHE A 59 -10.44 -10.32 -21.47
N PHE A 60 -11.51 -11.09 -21.65
CA PHE A 60 -12.14 -11.85 -20.57
C PHE A 60 -12.23 -13.32 -20.99
N GLU A 61 -11.61 -14.21 -20.23
CA GLU A 61 -11.49 -15.65 -20.57
C GLU A 61 -11.06 -15.84 -22.05
N ASN A 62 -10.02 -15.08 -22.47
CA ASN A 62 -9.46 -15.01 -23.84
C ASN A 62 -10.34 -14.37 -24.91
N LYS A 63 -11.58 -14.01 -24.60
CA LYS A 63 -12.43 -13.28 -25.53
C LYS A 63 -12.11 -11.79 -25.43
N ARG A 64 -11.80 -11.15 -26.57
CA ARG A 64 -11.64 -9.70 -26.63
C ARG A 64 -12.99 -9.02 -26.35
N LEU A 65 -12.97 -8.02 -25.49
CA LEU A 65 -14.12 -7.16 -25.23
C LEU A 65 -14.14 -6.02 -26.25
N ASN A 66 -15.31 -5.75 -26.85
CA ASN A 66 -15.51 -4.66 -27.78
C ASN A 66 -16.18 -3.53 -27.04
N LEU A 67 -15.36 -2.58 -26.57
CA LEU A 67 -15.82 -1.42 -25.79
C LEU A 67 -15.84 -0.18 -26.66
N SER A 68 -16.89 0.64 -26.52
CA SER A 68 -17.03 1.96 -27.13
C SER A 68 -16.50 3.07 -26.22
N HIS A 69 -16.56 2.85 -24.92
CA HIS A 69 -16.05 3.79 -23.93
C HIS A 69 -14.54 3.67 -23.73
N HIS A 70 -13.88 4.79 -23.50
CA HIS A 70 -12.45 4.82 -23.22
C HIS A 70 -12.12 4.22 -21.85
N ILE A 71 -10.90 3.67 -21.73
CA ILE A 71 -10.32 3.34 -20.45
C ILE A 71 -9.58 4.57 -19.95
N TYR A 72 -9.95 5.02 -18.76
CA TYR A 72 -9.33 6.18 -18.13
C TYR A 72 -8.29 5.75 -17.13
N TYR A 73 -7.36 6.67 -16.82
CA TYR A 73 -6.47 6.52 -15.68
C TYR A 73 -6.33 7.84 -14.92
N ASP A 74 -6.18 7.72 -13.62
CA ASP A 74 -5.72 8.77 -12.72
C ASP A 74 -4.51 8.28 -11.94
N THR A 75 -3.42 9.03 -12.04
CA THR A 75 -2.19 8.75 -11.26
C THR A 75 -1.79 7.27 -11.32
N ASN A 76 -1.70 6.70 -12.53
CA ASN A 76 -1.43 5.29 -12.81
C ASN A 76 -2.48 4.27 -12.32
N ARG A 77 -3.67 4.68 -11.91
CA ARG A 77 -4.78 3.76 -11.65
C ARG A 77 -5.77 3.77 -12.80
N TYR A 78 -5.99 2.61 -13.40
CA TYR A 78 -7.02 2.45 -14.43
C TYR A 78 -8.42 2.44 -13.83
N TYR A 79 -9.34 3.02 -14.56
CA TYR A 79 -10.78 2.97 -14.36
C TYR A 79 -11.43 2.34 -15.58
N LEU A 80 -12.19 1.28 -15.35
CA LEU A 80 -12.82 0.47 -16.39
C LEU A 80 -14.30 0.82 -16.52
N PRO A 81 -14.86 0.91 -17.74
CA PRO A 81 -16.28 1.13 -17.98
C PRO A 81 -17.09 -0.13 -17.67
N VAL A 82 -17.32 -0.39 -16.38
CA VAL A 82 -17.89 -1.65 -15.89
C VAL A 82 -19.30 -1.88 -16.41
N SER A 83 -20.10 -0.83 -16.63
CA SER A 83 -21.42 -0.96 -17.23
C SER A 83 -21.35 -1.61 -18.62
N GLU A 84 -20.41 -1.21 -19.45
CA GLU A 84 -20.23 -1.75 -20.78
C GLU A 84 -19.60 -3.16 -20.73
N ILE A 85 -18.59 -3.37 -19.90
CA ILE A 85 -17.95 -4.68 -19.70
C ILE A 85 -19.00 -5.73 -19.27
N VAL A 86 -19.82 -5.40 -18.28
CA VAL A 86 -20.87 -6.30 -17.79
C VAL A 86 -21.90 -6.60 -18.86
N THR A 87 -22.30 -5.61 -19.64
CA THR A 87 -23.25 -5.78 -20.76
C THR A 87 -22.64 -6.67 -21.85
N GLU A 88 -21.39 -6.45 -22.26
CA GLU A 88 -20.67 -7.28 -23.24
C GLU A 88 -20.54 -8.75 -22.79
N LEU A 89 -20.49 -8.96 -21.47
CA LEU A 89 -20.48 -10.31 -20.86
C LEU A 89 -21.89 -10.89 -20.65
N GLY A 90 -22.96 -10.23 -21.12
CA GLY A 90 -24.35 -10.68 -21.00
C GLY A 90 -24.96 -10.43 -19.62
N GLY A 91 -24.38 -9.55 -18.84
CA GLY A 91 -24.90 -9.14 -17.53
C GLY A 91 -25.76 -7.88 -17.61
N LYS A 92 -26.13 -7.36 -16.44
CA LYS A 92 -26.93 -6.15 -16.28
C LYS A 92 -26.40 -5.27 -15.15
N ILE A 93 -26.40 -3.94 -15.36
CA ILE A 93 -26.18 -2.95 -14.31
C ILE A 93 -27.47 -2.18 -14.07
N ILE A 94 -27.78 -1.92 -12.81
CA ILE A 94 -28.88 -1.10 -12.36
C ILE A 94 -28.28 0.00 -11.47
N LEU A 95 -28.43 1.25 -11.90
CA LEU A 95 -28.04 2.42 -11.14
C LEU A 95 -29.29 3.01 -10.49
N GLU A 96 -29.33 3.09 -9.18
CA GLU A 96 -30.43 3.64 -8.39
C GLU A 96 -29.85 4.63 -7.37
N ASN A 97 -30.19 5.91 -7.51
CA ASN A 97 -29.78 7.00 -6.61
C ASN A 97 -28.33 6.88 -6.09
N SER A 98 -28.17 6.20 -4.94
CA SER A 98 -26.89 6.05 -4.23
C SER A 98 -26.30 4.62 -4.32
N ALA A 99 -26.78 3.79 -5.24
CA ALA A 99 -26.36 2.40 -5.31
C ALA A 99 -26.18 1.90 -6.76
N VAL A 100 -25.23 1.00 -6.95
CA VAL A 100 -25.05 0.24 -8.20
C VAL A 100 -25.25 -1.23 -7.91
N THR A 101 -26.22 -1.85 -8.57
CA THR A 101 -26.39 -3.30 -8.57
C THR A 101 -25.86 -3.89 -9.87
N ILE A 102 -24.95 -4.84 -9.77
CA ILE A 102 -24.35 -5.55 -10.90
C ILE A 102 -24.81 -7.00 -10.87
N ILE A 103 -25.36 -7.47 -11.97
CA ILE A 103 -25.79 -8.85 -12.14
C ILE A 103 -25.00 -9.45 -13.30
N LEU A 104 -24.20 -10.49 -13.00
CA LEU A 104 -23.40 -11.20 -14.02
C LEU A 104 -23.46 -12.71 -13.73
N GLY A 105 -24.09 -13.45 -14.63
CA GLY A 105 -24.42 -14.85 -14.39
C GLY A 105 -25.29 -15.01 -13.14
N ASN A 106 -24.89 -15.89 -12.24
CA ASN A 106 -25.60 -16.14 -10.97
C ASN A 106 -25.14 -15.20 -9.83
N LYS A 107 -24.23 -14.26 -10.10
CA LYS A 107 -23.68 -13.35 -9.08
C LYS A 107 -24.42 -12.03 -9.12
N LYS A 108 -24.84 -11.57 -7.95
CA LYS A 108 -25.35 -10.21 -7.73
C LYS A 108 -24.44 -9.50 -6.78
N GLN A 109 -23.91 -8.35 -7.21
CA GLN A 109 -23.03 -7.49 -6.43
C GLN A 109 -23.73 -6.16 -6.18
N PHE A 110 -23.55 -5.63 -4.99
CA PHE A 110 -24.13 -4.36 -4.58
C PHE A 110 -23.01 -3.42 -4.17
N ILE A 111 -23.03 -2.20 -4.69
CA ILE A 111 -22.10 -1.12 -4.36
C ILE A 111 -22.91 0.04 -3.79
N ASP A 112 -22.55 0.46 -2.59
CA ASP A 112 -23.06 1.67 -1.94
C ASP A 112 -22.15 2.84 -2.32
N LEU A 113 -22.67 3.78 -3.09
CA LEU A 113 -21.93 4.96 -3.56
C LEU A 113 -21.74 5.99 -2.44
N THR A 114 -22.66 6.03 -1.47
CA THR A 114 -22.59 6.98 -0.36
C THR A 114 -21.44 6.62 0.58
N ASN A 115 -21.35 5.33 0.94
CA ASN A 115 -20.35 4.84 1.88
C ASN A 115 -19.06 4.36 1.18
N ASN A 116 -19.02 4.34 -0.14
CA ASN A 116 -17.91 3.83 -0.95
C ASN A 116 -17.56 2.37 -0.60
N THR A 117 -18.58 1.52 -0.47
CA THR A 117 -18.44 0.12 -0.08
C THR A 117 -19.11 -0.81 -1.08
N TYR A 118 -18.74 -2.09 -1.03
CA TYR A 118 -19.43 -3.15 -1.76
C TYR A 118 -19.66 -4.36 -0.87
N THR A 119 -20.67 -5.15 -1.22
CA THR A 119 -21.01 -6.37 -0.50
C THR A 119 -20.56 -7.60 -1.28
N LEU A 120 -19.79 -8.47 -0.62
CA LEU A 120 -19.36 -9.75 -1.16
C LEU A 120 -19.58 -10.84 -0.10
N ASN A 121 -20.33 -11.91 -0.45
CA ASN A 121 -20.66 -13.01 0.48
C ASN A 121 -21.23 -12.53 1.83
N ASN A 122 -22.12 -11.55 1.81
CA ASN A 122 -22.72 -10.90 2.99
C ASN A 122 -21.74 -10.14 3.90
N GLN A 123 -20.53 -9.87 3.43
CA GLN A 123 -19.58 -9.01 4.13
C GLN A 123 -19.42 -7.70 3.37
N ILE A 124 -19.24 -6.61 4.10
CA ILE A 124 -19.05 -5.26 3.56
C ILE A 124 -17.56 -4.97 3.48
N PHE A 125 -17.12 -4.51 2.32
CA PHE A 125 -15.74 -4.11 2.04
C PHE A 125 -15.71 -2.67 1.52
N ASN A 126 -14.66 -1.94 1.83
CA ASN A 126 -14.42 -0.63 1.25
C ASN A 126 -13.90 -0.76 -0.18
N LEU A 127 -14.37 0.08 -1.07
CA LEU A 127 -13.72 0.30 -2.35
C LEU A 127 -12.41 1.07 -2.12
N LYS A 128 -11.39 0.75 -2.87
CA LYS A 128 -10.12 1.49 -2.87
C LYS A 128 -10.32 2.90 -3.43
N LYS A 129 -11.17 3.02 -4.44
CA LYS A 129 -11.48 4.28 -5.12
C LYS A 129 -12.98 4.47 -5.27
N LYS A 130 -13.42 5.73 -5.28
CA LYS A 130 -14.82 6.06 -5.56
C LYS A 130 -15.21 5.58 -6.96
N VAL A 131 -16.44 5.11 -7.08
CA VAL A 131 -17.09 4.87 -8.38
C VAL A 131 -17.31 6.21 -9.08
N ILE A 132 -17.15 6.24 -10.39
CA ILE A 132 -17.26 7.44 -11.20
C ILE A 132 -18.30 7.22 -12.29
N LEU A 133 -19.04 8.25 -12.61
CA LEU A 133 -19.99 8.28 -13.71
C LEU A 133 -19.44 9.20 -14.80
N ILE A 134 -19.21 8.67 -15.99
CA ILE A 134 -18.80 9.43 -17.18
C ILE A 134 -19.71 9.01 -18.33
N ASP A 135 -20.37 9.96 -18.98
CA ASP A 135 -21.28 9.72 -20.12
C ASP A 135 -22.32 8.63 -19.83
N ASN A 136 -22.89 8.62 -18.63
CA ASN A 136 -23.84 7.62 -18.12
C ASN A 136 -23.24 6.20 -17.94
N ALA A 137 -21.95 6.01 -18.12
CA ALA A 137 -21.27 4.75 -17.84
C ALA A 137 -20.70 4.74 -16.42
N VAL A 138 -20.84 3.62 -15.73
CA VAL A 138 -20.26 3.37 -14.41
C VAL A 138 -18.82 2.92 -14.57
N TYR A 139 -17.90 3.65 -13.95
CA TYR A 139 -16.48 3.32 -13.92
C TYR A 139 -16.03 2.91 -12.53
N ILE A 140 -15.27 1.83 -12.46
CA ILE A 140 -14.68 1.32 -11.22
C ILE A 140 -13.17 1.15 -11.44
N SER A 141 -12.37 1.37 -10.39
CA SER A 141 -10.93 1.14 -10.49
C SER A 141 -10.63 -0.32 -10.88
N LEU A 142 -9.55 -0.54 -11.62
CA LEU A 142 -9.12 -1.90 -12.01
C LEU A 142 -8.96 -2.81 -10.79
N PHE A 143 -8.40 -2.27 -9.70
CA PHE A 143 -8.22 -3.03 -8.47
C PHE A 143 -9.57 -3.45 -7.87
N ASP A 144 -10.50 -2.51 -7.71
CA ASP A 144 -11.83 -2.80 -7.17
C ASP A 144 -12.62 -3.75 -8.09
N PHE A 145 -12.49 -3.60 -9.42
CA PHE A 145 -13.09 -4.49 -10.39
C PHE A 145 -12.62 -5.93 -10.22
N THR A 146 -11.31 -6.15 -10.10
CA THR A 146 -10.76 -7.50 -9.89
C THR A 146 -11.19 -8.11 -8.57
N LYS A 147 -11.32 -7.31 -7.53
CA LYS A 147 -11.82 -7.75 -6.21
C LYS A 147 -13.29 -8.10 -6.24
N LEU A 148 -14.13 -7.20 -6.79
CA LEU A 148 -15.57 -7.33 -6.85
C LEU A 148 -16.01 -8.63 -7.56
N PHE A 149 -15.33 -8.99 -8.64
CA PHE A 149 -15.65 -10.16 -9.43
C PHE A 149 -14.79 -11.38 -9.11
N ASN A 150 -13.86 -11.27 -8.17
CA ASN A 150 -12.87 -12.29 -7.84
C ASN A 150 -12.11 -12.76 -9.10
N LEU A 151 -11.40 -11.82 -9.73
CA LEU A 151 -10.66 -12.05 -10.97
C LEU A 151 -9.16 -12.08 -10.73
N LYS A 152 -8.48 -12.89 -11.52
CA LYS A 152 -7.06 -12.71 -11.84
C LYS A 152 -6.95 -11.80 -13.05
N VAL A 153 -5.96 -10.90 -13.02
CA VAL A 153 -5.60 -10.07 -14.17
C VAL A 153 -4.15 -10.33 -14.56
N THR A 154 -3.91 -10.45 -15.85
CA THR A 154 -2.56 -10.52 -16.40
C THR A 154 -2.31 -9.33 -17.30
N TRP A 155 -1.09 -8.83 -17.22
CA TRP A 155 -0.65 -7.64 -17.91
C TRP A 155 0.26 -8.02 -19.08
N ASN A 156 0.00 -7.46 -20.24
CA ASN A 156 0.90 -7.53 -21.39
C ASN A 156 1.22 -6.11 -21.84
N ILE A 157 2.37 -5.60 -21.37
CA ILE A 157 2.79 -4.22 -21.61
C ILE A 157 3.08 -3.99 -23.11
N GLU A 158 3.71 -4.95 -23.77
CA GLU A 158 4.07 -4.86 -25.20
C GLU A 158 2.83 -4.82 -26.10
N ALA A 159 1.87 -5.71 -25.83
CA ALA A 159 0.61 -5.76 -26.58
C ALA A 159 -0.43 -4.75 -26.09
N LYS A 160 -0.11 -3.93 -25.08
CA LYS A 160 -1.04 -3.00 -24.41
C LYS A 160 -2.39 -3.67 -24.11
N SER A 161 -2.36 -4.75 -23.32
CA SER A 161 -3.58 -5.49 -23.01
C SER A 161 -3.63 -6.01 -21.58
N LEU A 162 -4.86 -6.12 -21.07
CA LEU A 162 -5.20 -6.80 -19.82
C LEU A 162 -6.08 -7.99 -20.12
N SER A 163 -5.78 -9.13 -19.50
CA SER A 163 -6.63 -10.31 -19.61
C SER A 163 -7.15 -10.72 -18.24
N PHE A 164 -8.46 -10.87 -18.13
CA PHE A 164 -9.17 -11.24 -16.92
C PHE A 164 -9.62 -12.68 -16.97
N TYR A 165 -9.47 -13.37 -15.85
CA TYR A 165 -9.91 -14.74 -15.66
C TYR A 165 -10.63 -14.85 -14.31
N TYR A 166 -11.72 -15.61 -14.23
CA TYR A 166 -12.28 -15.96 -12.93
C TYR A 166 -11.24 -16.68 -12.10
N ASN A 167 -11.02 -16.20 -10.87
CA ASN A 167 -10.03 -16.83 -9.99
C ASN A 167 -10.49 -18.24 -9.63
N ARG A 168 -9.71 -19.24 -10.03
CA ARG A 168 -9.94 -20.67 -9.79
C ARG A 168 -9.02 -21.23 -8.72
N ASP A 169 -8.10 -20.40 -8.20
CA ASP A 169 -7.16 -20.83 -7.17
C ASP A 169 -7.89 -21.03 -5.85
N LYS A 170 -7.59 -22.13 -5.21
CA LYS A 170 -8.11 -22.41 -3.87
C LYS A 170 -7.22 -21.70 -2.86
N THR A 171 -7.63 -20.53 -2.38
CA THR A 171 -6.97 -19.88 -1.27
C THR A 171 -7.47 -20.52 0.03
N VAL A 172 -6.72 -21.46 0.58
CA VAL A 172 -6.94 -21.97 1.92
C VAL A 172 -6.07 -21.14 2.86
N THR A 173 -6.69 -20.29 3.65
CA THR A 173 -5.94 -19.53 4.67
C THR A 173 -5.71 -20.44 5.88
N ARG A 174 -4.45 -20.68 6.20
CA ARG A 174 -4.05 -21.43 7.39
C ARG A 174 -4.45 -20.66 8.65
N GLN A 175 -4.90 -21.37 9.68
CA GLN A 175 -5.16 -20.73 10.97
C GLN A 175 -3.83 -20.45 11.67
N CYS A 176 -3.56 -19.19 11.96
CA CYS A 176 -2.39 -18.79 12.73
C CYS A 176 -2.54 -19.18 14.22
N PRO A 177 -1.46 -19.58 14.89
CA PRO A 177 -1.49 -19.76 16.34
C PRO A 177 -1.93 -18.47 17.04
N ALA A 178 -2.88 -18.56 17.98
CA ALA A 178 -3.36 -17.41 18.73
C ALA A 178 -2.28 -16.77 19.61
N THR A 179 -1.25 -17.52 19.96
CA THR A 179 -0.13 -17.12 20.84
C THR A 179 1.20 -17.51 20.21
N GLY A 180 2.25 -16.74 20.48
CA GLY A 180 3.61 -17.01 20.01
C GLY A 180 4.52 -15.82 20.23
N LYS A 181 5.83 -16.05 20.17
CA LYS A 181 6.81 -14.95 20.13
C LYS A 181 6.67 -14.21 18.80
N PRO A 182 6.79 -12.86 18.78
CA PRO A 182 6.64 -12.13 17.54
C PRO A 182 7.78 -12.44 16.55
N ALA A 183 7.39 -12.66 15.29
CA ALA A 183 8.28 -12.68 14.15
C ALA A 183 7.84 -11.59 13.13
N LEU A 184 8.81 -10.99 12.45
CA LEU A 184 8.55 -9.97 11.44
C LEU A 184 9.38 -10.24 10.19
N ILE A 185 8.69 -10.27 9.06
CA ILE A 185 9.33 -10.32 7.74
C ILE A 185 9.13 -9.00 7.03
N ARG A 186 10.20 -8.50 6.41
CA ARG A 186 10.21 -7.28 5.62
C ARG A 186 10.81 -7.55 4.24
N LEU A 187 9.99 -7.36 3.21
CA LEU A 187 10.41 -7.41 1.82
C LEU A 187 11.02 -6.06 1.43
N GLU A 188 12.29 -6.05 1.03
CA GLU A 188 13.05 -4.81 0.83
C GLU A 188 13.15 -4.37 -0.64
N ASP A 189 13.42 -3.08 -0.80
CA ASP A 189 13.82 -2.39 -2.03
C ASP A 189 12.81 -2.48 -3.19
N LEU A 190 11.50 -2.51 -2.86
CA LEU A 190 10.50 -2.36 -3.91
C LEU A 190 10.51 -0.94 -4.46
N CYS A 191 10.79 -0.81 -5.75
CA CYS A 191 10.78 0.46 -6.48
C CYS A 191 10.36 0.25 -7.93
N SER A 192 9.96 1.34 -8.58
CA SER A 192 9.63 1.35 -10.00
C SER A 192 10.89 1.28 -10.91
N SER A 193 11.84 0.40 -10.56
CA SER A 193 13.01 0.15 -11.39
C SER A 193 12.66 -0.65 -12.65
N PRO A 194 13.47 -0.60 -13.72
CA PRO A 194 13.26 -1.44 -14.89
C PRO A 194 13.11 -2.93 -14.56
N PHE A 195 13.78 -3.41 -13.51
CA PHE A 195 13.66 -4.78 -13.05
C PHE A 195 12.25 -5.11 -12.50
N TYR A 196 11.71 -4.26 -11.64
CA TYR A 196 10.38 -4.47 -11.06
C TYR A 196 9.24 -4.00 -11.98
N LEU A 197 9.50 -3.16 -12.98
CA LEU A 197 8.47 -2.78 -13.97
C LEU A 197 8.22 -3.86 -15.02
N SER A 198 8.88 -5.01 -14.96
CA SER A 198 8.54 -6.19 -15.73
C SER A 198 7.24 -6.83 -15.19
N SER A 199 6.26 -7.09 -16.05
CA SER A 199 5.02 -7.78 -15.65
C SER A 199 5.28 -9.16 -15.03
N VAL A 200 6.35 -9.83 -15.46
CA VAL A 200 6.80 -11.10 -14.88
C VAL A 200 7.25 -10.93 -13.43
N SER A 201 8.06 -9.91 -13.15
CA SER A 201 8.54 -9.61 -11.78
C SER A 201 7.37 -9.24 -10.86
N LEU A 202 6.46 -8.39 -11.34
CA LEU A 202 5.29 -7.97 -10.58
C LEU A 202 4.31 -9.12 -10.32
N GLU A 203 4.11 -10.03 -11.29
CA GLU A 203 3.31 -11.23 -11.09
C GLU A 203 3.93 -12.14 -10.02
N LYS A 204 5.25 -12.35 -10.04
CA LYS A 204 5.96 -13.13 -9.02
C LYS A 204 5.86 -12.49 -7.63
N LEU A 205 5.88 -11.15 -7.52
CA LEU A 205 5.62 -10.46 -6.24
C LEU A 205 4.22 -10.74 -5.72
N ARG A 206 3.19 -10.71 -6.59
CA ARG A 206 1.82 -11.05 -6.20
C ARG A 206 1.71 -12.50 -5.74
N ILE A 207 2.40 -13.43 -6.39
CA ILE A 207 2.46 -14.84 -5.97
C ILE A 207 3.11 -15.01 -4.60
N ILE A 208 4.22 -14.32 -4.33
CA ILE A 208 4.86 -14.30 -3.00
C ILE A 208 3.86 -13.82 -1.94
N SER A 209 3.12 -12.76 -2.24
CA SER A 209 2.12 -12.24 -1.31
C SER A 209 0.92 -13.18 -1.12
N ASP A 210 0.49 -13.88 -2.15
CA ASP A 210 -0.55 -14.91 -2.06
C ASP A 210 -0.10 -16.08 -1.17
N TYR A 211 1.16 -16.49 -1.29
CA TYR A 211 1.74 -17.49 -0.40
C TYR A 211 1.71 -17.02 1.06
N LEU A 212 2.28 -15.84 1.37
CA LEU A 212 2.29 -15.30 2.72
C LEU A 212 0.87 -15.13 3.28
N TYR A 213 -0.06 -14.69 2.46
CA TYR A 213 -1.47 -14.56 2.84
C TYR A 213 -2.13 -15.91 3.13
N SER A 214 -1.84 -16.95 2.33
CA SER A 214 -2.38 -18.30 2.54
C SER A 214 -1.86 -18.93 3.84
N GLU A 215 -0.62 -18.64 4.23
CA GLU A 215 -0.04 -19.03 5.51
C GLU A 215 -0.47 -18.12 6.68
N ASN A 216 -1.30 -17.10 6.41
CA ASN A 216 -1.72 -16.08 7.37
C ASN A 216 -0.53 -15.31 8.00
N VAL A 217 0.49 -15.07 7.20
CA VAL A 217 1.72 -14.36 7.55
C VAL A 217 1.60 -12.90 7.12
N PRO A 218 1.37 -11.94 8.02
CA PRO A 218 1.50 -10.53 7.70
C PRO A 218 2.97 -10.20 7.42
N PHE A 219 3.20 -9.33 6.45
CA PHE A 219 4.54 -8.94 6.03
C PHE A 219 4.66 -7.44 5.85
N HIS A 220 5.89 -6.94 5.85
CA HIS A 220 6.19 -5.54 5.66
C HIS A 220 6.88 -5.35 4.32
N VAL A 221 6.66 -4.20 3.69
CA VAL A 221 7.24 -3.86 2.40
C VAL A 221 7.92 -2.52 2.52
N THR A 222 9.21 -2.44 2.22
CA THR A 222 9.90 -1.16 2.10
C THR A 222 9.84 -0.69 0.66
N TRP A 223 9.17 0.44 0.47
CA TRP A 223 8.96 1.05 -0.83
C TRP A 223 9.83 2.29 -0.98
N ILE A 224 10.58 2.34 -2.10
CA ILE A 224 11.34 3.49 -2.55
C ILE A 224 10.46 4.25 -3.54
N PRO A 225 9.94 5.45 -3.19
CA PRO A 225 8.90 6.14 -3.98
C PRO A 225 9.35 6.61 -5.37
N ARG A 226 10.64 6.91 -5.56
CA ARG A 226 11.19 7.36 -6.83
C ARG A 226 12.47 6.60 -7.15
N TYR A 227 12.53 6.01 -8.34
CA TYR A 227 13.72 5.33 -8.82
C TYR A 227 14.60 6.27 -9.64
N ILE A 228 15.90 6.26 -9.36
CA ILE A 228 16.90 7.03 -10.11
C ILE A 228 18.08 6.11 -10.45
N ASP A 229 18.43 6.08 -11.73
CA ASP A 229 19.70 5.57 -12.23
C ASP A 229 20.37 6.69 -13.01
N PRO A 230 21.39 7.37 -12.44
CA PRO A 230 22.03 8.52 -13.10
C PRO A 230 23.10 8.13 -14.12
N ARG A 231 23.38 6.84 -14.32
CA ARG A 231 24.43 6.37 -15.22
C ARG A 231 24.02 6.61 -16.68
N PRO A 232 24.90 7.20 -17.53
CA PRO A 232 24.53 7.55 -18.91
C PRO A 232 24.05 6.38 -19.76
N SER A 233 24.56 5.15 -19.51
CA SER A 233 24.20 3.94 -20.26
C SER A 233 22.83 3.36 -19.90
N SER A 234 22.29 3.74 -18.75
CA SER A 234 21.04 3.20 -18.19
C SER A 234 20.20 4.27 -17.50
N TYR A 235 20.38 5.53 -17.93
CA TYR A 235 19.70 6.65 -17.29
C TYR A 235 18.20 6.41 -17.14
N ALA A 236 17.72 6.51 -15.91
CA ALA A 236 16.31 6.46 -15.58
C ALA A 236 16.01 7.39 -14.40
N ASP A 237 14.88 8.06 -14.49
CA ASP A 237 14.31 8.88 -13.41
C ASP A 237 12.80 8.63 -13.43
N ILE A 238 12.33 7.72 -12.57
CA ILE A 238 10.95 7.24 -12.60
C ILE A 238 10.25 7.65 -11.30
N ASP A 239 9.41 8.67 -11.41
CA ASP A 239 8.48 9.10 -10.37
C ASP A 239 7.06 8.72 -10.82
N ILE A 240 6.58 7.57 -10.34
CA ILE A 240 5.25 7.05 -10.73
C ILE A 240 4.09 7.95 -10.30
N SER A 241 4.33 8.95 -9.44
CA SER A 241 3.31 9.94 -9.10
C SER A 241 3.15 11.03 -10.17
N LYS A 242 4.10 11.13 -11.10
CA LYS A 242 4.14 12.18 -12.14
C LYS A 242 4.16 11.64 -13.56
N GLN A 243 4.64 10.41 -13.72
CA GLN A 243 4.84 9.78 -15.02
C GLN A 243 3.86 8.63 -15.19
N TYR A 244 3.04 8.71 -16.22
CA TYR A 244 2.15 7.61 -16.57
C TYR A 244 2.85 6.63 -17.52
N SER A 245 2.67 5.34 -17.24
CA SER A 245 2.87 4.24 -18.17
C SER A 245 2.07 3.02 -17.70
N MET A 246 1.78 2.11 -18.64
CA MET A 246 1.12 0.84 -18.27
C MET A 246 1.96 0.02 -17.26
N ALA A 247 3.29 0.08 -17.35
CA ALA A 247 4.18 -0.57 -16.40
C ALA A 247 4.10 0.06 -14.99
N ASN A 248 4.02 1.39 -14.91
CA ASN A 248 3.80 2.09 -13.64
C ASN A 248 2.42 1.76 -13.05
N ALA A 249 1.42 1.58 -13.92
CA ALA A 249 0.07 1.17 -13.48
C ALA A 249 0.07 -0.26 -12.91
N ASP A 250 0.78 -1.21 -13.53
CA ASP A 250 0.96 -2.57 -13.00
C ASP A 250 1.71 -2.55 -11.66
N PHE A 251 2.74 -1.70 -11.53
CA PHE A 251 3.46 -1.55 -10.26
C PHE A 251 2.55 -1.02 -9.15
N LEU A 252 1.77 0.03 -9.41
CA LEU A 252 0.85 0.60 -8.43
C LEU A 252 -0.28 -0.38 -8.07
N TYR A 253 -0.83 -1.09 -9.08
CA TYR A 253 -1.77 -2.19 -8.85
C TYR A 253 -1.16 -3.26 -7.95
N THR A 254 0.12 -3.58 -8.14
CA THR A 254 0.82 -4.56 -7.30
C THR A 254 0.97 -4.07 -5.87
N LEU A 255 1.28 -2.79 -5.61
CA LEU A 255 1.30 -2.25 -4.25
C LEU A 255 -0.07 -2.38 -3.57
N ASP A 256 -1.17 -2.05 -4.27
CA ASP A 256 -2.52 -2.22 -3.74
C ASP A 256 -2.82 -3.72 -3.46
N TYR A 257 -2.34 -4.62 -4.32
CA TYR A 257 -2.47 -6.06 -4.14
C TYR A 257 -1.72 -6.58 -2.91
N LEU A 258 -0.47 -6.13 -2.69
CA LEU A 258 0.31 -6.50 -1.51
C LEU A 258 -0.38 -6.05 -0.22
N ILE A 259 -0.96 -4.84 -0.20
CA ILE A 259 -1.74 -4.31 0.94
C ILE A 259 -2.95 -5.20 1.21
N ASP A 260 -3.68 -5.60 0.19
CA ASP A 260 -4.84 -6.50 0.30
C ASP A 260 -4.47 -7.89 0.83
N ARG A 261 -3.23 -8.31 0.66
CA ARG A 261 -2.68 -9.56 1.17
C ARG A 261 -1.99 -9.44 2.53
N ASN A 262 -2.44 -8.52 3.39
CA ASN A 262 -1.88 -8.24 4.73
C ASN A 262 -0.47 -7.63 4.72
N GLY A 263 -0.01 -7.11 3.59
CA GLY A 263 1.21 -6.33 3.51
C GLY A 263 1.07 -4.97 4.16
N VAL A 264 2.09 -4.54 4.91
CA VAL A 264 2.17 -3.21 5.52
C VAL A 264 3.28 -2.43 4.83
N ILE A 265 2.93 -1.34 4.17
CA ILE A 265 3.90 -0.52 3.44
C ILE A 265 4.63 0.43 4.40
N GLY A 266 5.92 0.58 4.21
CA GLY A 266 6.76 1.59 4.82
C GLY A 266 7.60 2.31 3.77
N LEU A 267 8.01 3.54 4.08
CA LEU A 267 8.88 4.33 3.21
C LEU A 267 10.35 3.96 3.46
N HIS A 268 11.12 3.82 2.37
CA HIS A 268 12.53 3.48 2.39
C HIS A 268 13.37 4.62 1.81
N GLY A 269 13.40 5.74 2.53
CA GLY A 269 13.84 7.00 1.96
C GLY A 269 12.86 7.53 0.91
N TYR A 270 13.35 8.36 0.01
CA TYR A 270 12.64 8.84 -1.17
C TYR A 270 13.18 8.21 -2.45
N THR A 271 14.53 8.17 -2.60
CA THR A 271 15.20 7.60 -3.77
C THR A 271 16.20 6.51 -3.42
N HIS A 272 16.49 6.29 -2.13
CA HIS A 272 17.51 5.35 -1.68
C HIS A 272 18.86 5.52 -2.41
N GLN A 273 19.22 6.78 -2.70
CA GLN A 273 20.47 7.12 -3.37
C GLN A 273 20.82 8.61 -3.22
N TYR A 274 22.08 8.97 -3.50
CA TYR A 274 22.58 10.33 -3.64
C TYR A 274 23.67 10.41 -4.71
N GLY A 275 23.67 11.51 -5.48
CA GLY A 275 24.65 11.75 -6.53
C GLY A 275 24.56 10.71 -7.67
N TYR A 276 25.69 10.07 -7.98
CA TYR A 276 25.81 9.12 -9.09
C TYR A 276 25.52 7.66 -8.73
N THR A 277 24.92 7.41 -7.56
CA THR A 277 24.53 6.06 -7.18
C THR A 277 23.12 5.72 -7.66
N VAL A 278 22.82 4.44 -7.82
CA VAL A 278 21.51 3.94 -8.26
C VAL A 278 20.63 3.68 -7.06
N SER A 279 19.33 3.94 -7.20
CA SER A 279 18.31 3.62 -6.19
C SER A 279 18.37 2.15 -5.76
N GLY A 280 18.29 1.90 -4.46
CA GLY A 280 18.45 0.58 -3.85
C GLY A 280 19.91 0.23 -3.50
N ASN A 281 20.89 0.80 -4.19
CA ASN A 281 22.32 0.51 -3.94
C ASN A 281 23.06 1.67 -3.25
N GLY A 282 22.54 2.89 -3.32
CA GLY A 282 23.19 4.08 -2.81
C GLY A 282 22.72 4.49 -1.43
N TYR A 283 23.55 5.26 -0.73
CA TYR A 283 23.15 5.91 0.51
C TYR A 283 22.34 7.17 0.20
N GLU A 284 21.23 7.38 0.90
CA GLU A 284 20.42 8.59 0.76
C GLU A 284 20.70 9.60 1.89
N PHE A 285 21.04 9.11 3.08
CA PHE A 285 21.34 9.92 4.24
C PHE A 285 22.81 9.81 4.62
N ASP A 286 23.29 10.83 5.33
CA ASP A 286 24.70 10.89 5.70
C ASP A 286 25.04 9.84 6.76
N ARG A 287 26.27 9.35 6.65
CA ARG A 287 26.88 8.46 7.62
C ARG A 287 28.10 9.19 8.18
N GLU A 288 28.22 9.27 9.49
CA GLU A 288 29.29 10.02 10.20
C GLU A 288 30.75 9.76 9.72
N LYS A 289 30.94 8.86 8.74
CA LYS A 289 32.24 8.46 8.16
C LYS A 289 32.16 8.24 6.65
N ASN A 290 31.29 8.93 5.93
CA ASN A 290 31.13 8.70 4.48
C ASN A 290 32.20 9.44 3.66
N THR A 291 32.64 8.75 2.60
CA THR A 291 33.45 9.33 1.52
C THR A 291 32.62 10.15 0.53
N VAL A 292 31.31 10.09 0.57
CA VAL A 292 30.36 10.82 -0.27
C VAL A 292 29.77 11.98 0.53
N ASN A 293 29.86 13.21 -0.01
CA ASN A 293 29.33 14.42 0.63
C ASN A 293 27.78 14.47 0.59
N ILE A 294 27.12 13.57 1.30
CA ILE A 294 25.68 13.62 1.48
C ILE A 294 25.39 14.70 2.55
N PRO A 295 24.43 15.63 2.32
CA PRO A 295 24.09 16.63 3.31
C PRO A 295 23.63 16.00 4.64
N SER A 296 24.26 16.42 5.76
CA SER A 296 23.99 15.88 7.12
C SER A 296 22.94 16.66 7.88
N SER A 297 22.33 17.68 7.27
CA SER A 297 21.41 18.61 7.94
C SER A 297 20.02 17.97 8.18
N LYS A 298 19.27 18.59 9.12
CA LYS A 298 17.87 18.25 9.37
C LYS A 298 16.99 18.62 8.18
N GLU A 299 17.25 19.76 7.56
CA GLU A 299 16.49 20.30 6.44
C GLU A 299 16.54 19.35 5.24
N TYR A 300 17.71 18.83 4.91
CA TYR A 300 17.85 17.83 3.87
C TYR A 300 17.03 16.55 4.18
N ALA A 301 17.14 16.01 5.40
CA ALA A 301 16.39 14.83 5.80
C ALA A 301 14.88 15.08 5.75
N GLN A 302 14.41 16.26 6.18
CA GLN A 302 13.01 16.64 6.13
C GLN A 302 12.51 16.73 4.67
N GLU A 303 13.27 17.39 3.80
CA GLU A 303 12.95 17.46 2.35
C GLU A 303 12.76 16.08 1.72
N ARG A 304 13.67 15.13 2.02
CA ARG A 304 13.59 13.76 1.51
C ARG A 304 12.35 13.02 2.03
N ILE A 305 12.09 13.13 3.32
CA ILE A 305 10.92 12.51 3.95
C ILE A 305 9.62 13.12 3.42
N ASP A 306 9.56 14.44 3.28
CA ASP A 306 8.36 15.11 2.76
C ASP A 306 8.10 14.73 1.30
N ALA A 307 9.13 14.65 0.46
CA ALA A 307 9.01 14.19 -0.91
C ALA A 307 8.46 12.76 -0.98
N ALA A 308 8.95 11.84 -0.13
CA ALA A 308 8.44 10.49 -0.05
C ALA A 308 6.97 10.43 0.37
N LYS A 309 6.60 11.22 1.41
CA LYS A 309 5.22 11.31 1.92
C LYS A 309 4.26 11.91 0.88
N VAL A 310 4.67 12.98 0.20
CA VAL A 310 3.88 13.61 -0.86
C VAL A 310 3.63 12.64 -2.02
N THR A 311 4.65 11.88 -2.42
CA THR A 311 4.50 10.84 -3.45
C THR A 311 3.50 9.75 -3.00
N ALA A 312 3.63 9.26 -1.77
CA ALA A 312 2.72 8.26 -1.21
C ALA A 312 1.27 8.78 -1.14
N GLN A 313 1.08 10.02 -0.69
CA GLN A 313 -0.22 10.67 -0.61
C GLN A 313 -0.85 10.85 -2.00
N ARG A 314 -0.08 11.34 -2.98
CA ARG A 314 -0.56 11.53 -4.35
C ARG A 314 -1.00 10.22 -5.00
N LEU A 315 -0.29 9.12 -4.70
CA LEU A 315 -0.62 7.78 -5.19
C LEU A 315 -1.67 7.07 -4.32
N ASP A 316 -2.13 7.67 -3.22
CA ASP A 316 -3.01 7.03 -2.25
C ASP A 316 -2.47 5.66 -1.79
N VAL A 317 -1.17 5.61 -1.50
CA VAL A 317 -0.49 4.45 -0.92
C VAL A 317 -0.32 4.71 0.57
N PRO A 318 -1.04 3.99 1.45
CA PRO A 318 -0.87 4.14 2.90
C PRO A 318 0.51 3.61 3.32
N TYR A 319 1.16 4.30 4.23
CA TYR A 319 2.41 3.87 4.83
C TYR A 319 2.33 3.94 6.37
N THR A 320 3.04 3.04 7.03
CA THR A 320 2.97 2.91 8.50
C THR A 320 4.30 3.17 9.18
N PHE A 321 5.41 2.82 8.54
CA PHE A 321 6.74 2.86 9.14
C PHE A 321 7.77 3.47 8.20
N PHE A 322 8.92 3.78 8.75
CA PHE A 322 10.11 4.19 7.99
C PHE A 322 11.24 3.19 8.18
N THR A 323 11.93 2.87 7.11
CA THR A 323 13.20 2.14 7.14
C THR A 323 14.29 3.04 6.64
N VAL A 324 15.35 3.16 7.43
CA VAL A 324 16.51 3.97 7.04
C VAL A 324 17.33 3.23 5.99
N PRO A 325 17.52 3.79 4.77
CA PRO A 325 18.41 3.22 3.77
C PRO A 325 19.78 2.87 4.34
N HIS A 326 20.20 1.60 4.17
CA HIS A 326 21.44 1.05 4.74
C HIS A 326 21.63 1.31 6.25
N TYR A 327 20.56 1.60 7.00
CA TYR A 327 20.62 2.00 8.41
C TYR A 327 21.59 3.17 8.65
N SER A 328 21.72 4.08 7.69
CA SER A 328 22.72 5.14 7.68
C SER A 328 22.06 6.51 7.75
N LEU A 329 22.24 7.21 8.84
CA LEU A 329 21.88 8.62 9.05
C LEU A 329 22.61 9.19 10.28
N THR A 330 22.76 10.52 10.32
CA THR A 330 23.31 11.20 11.50
C THR A 330 22.28 11.27 12.62
N THR A 331 22.75 11.59 13.83
CA THR A 331 21.84 11.84 14.97
C THR A 331 20.85 12.97 14.67
N LYS A 332 21.27 14.02 13.95
CA LYS A 332 20.39 15.14 13.57
C LYS A 332 19.27 14.68 12.62
N GLN A 333 19.62 13.85 11.65
CA GLN A 333 18.65 13.29 10.70
C GLN A 333 17.70 12.28 11.37
N LEU A 334 18.19 11.50 12.34
CA LEU A 334 17.36 10.60 13.13
C LEU A 334 16.25 11.35 13.88
N LEU A 335 16.52 12.52 14.43
CA LEU A 335 15.49 13.34 15.08
C LEU A 335 14.35 13.72 14.11
N VAL A 336 14.69 13.93 12.84
CA VAL A 336 13.66 14.20 11.81
C VAL A 336 12.82 12.96 11.54
N VAL A 337 13.44 11.78 11.40
CA VAL A 337 12.69 10.51 11.24
C VAL A 337 11.76 10.28 12.44
N GLN A 338 12.25 10.49 13.68
CA GLN A 338 11.46 10.38 14.90
C GLN A 338 10.25 11.33 14.90
N ALA A 339 10.43 12.56 14.45
CA ALA A 339 9.34 13.53 14.39
C ALA A 339 8.23 13.13 13.40
N ASN A 340 8.55 12.33 12.39
CA ASN A 340 7.64 11.97 11.30
C ASN A 340 7.01 10.58 11.43
N PHE A 341 7.62 9.63 12.17
CA PHE A 341 7.16 8.23 12.21
C PHE A 341 7.12 7.68 13.64
N ASN A 342 6.07 6.88 13.92
CA ASN A 342 5.93 6.16 15.19
C ASN A 342 6.59 4.78 15.16
N TYR A 343 6.81 4.21 13.98
CA TYR A 343 7.47 2.92 13.79
C TYR A 343 8.69 3.09 12.89
N ILE A 344 9.84 2.64 13.36
CA ILE A 344 11.11 2.80 12.66
C ILE A 344 11.84 1.44 12.66
N TYR A 345 12.10 0.90 11.48
CA TYR A 345 12.96 -0.28 11.36
C TYR A 345 14.43 0.17 11.48
N GLU A 346 14.91 0.14 12.71
CA GLU A 346 16.25 0.55 13.11
C GLU A 346 16.52 0.06 14.54
N ALA A 347 17.78 -0.21 14.88
CA ALA A 347 18.20 -0.41 16.27
C ALA A 347 18.39 0.94 16.98
N TYR A 348 17.95 1.04 18.23
CA TYR A 348 18.10 2.29 19.01
C TYR A 348 18.47 2.05 20.48
N PRO A 349 19.42 2.76 21.02
CA PRO A 349 20.43 3.57 20.33
C PRO A 349 21.42 2.67 19.59
N ARG A 350 21.84 3.08 18.42
CA ARG A 350 22.65 2.33 17.46
C ARG A 350 23.99 1.84 18.02
N HIS A 351 24.63 2.62 18.87
CA HIS A 351 25.95 2.31 19.44
C HIS A 351 25.96 1.24 20.52
N LEU A 352 24.77 0.83 20.99
CA LEU A 352 24.66 -0.19 22.04
C LEU A 352 24.21 -1.54 21.45
N LYS A 353 25.15 -2.47 21.30
CA LYS A 353 24.92 -3.82 20.72
C LYS A 353 23.70 -4.54 21.30
N ARG A 354 23.38 -4.36 22.60
CA ARG A 354 22.22 -5.01 23.25
C ARG A 354 20.87 -4.64 22.62
N TYR A 355 20.74 -3.49 21.94
CA TYR A 355 19.51 -3.04 21.29
C TYR A 355 19.42 -3.49 19.82
N LEU A 356 20.43 -4.13 19.29
CA LEU A 356 20.35 -4.79 17.96
C LEU A 356 19.39 -5.98 17.96
N TYR A 357 18.99 -6.49 19.13
CA TYR A 357 18.28 -7.76 19.26
C TYR A 357 16.86 -7.65 19.80
N ARG A 358 16.40 -6.45 20.18
CA ARG A 358 15.11 -6.25 20.85
C ARG A 358 14.41 -4.98 20.38
N VAL A 359 13.10 -5.03 20.39
CA VAL A 359 12.26 -3.82 20.24
C VAL A 359 12.61 -2.81 21.32
N LYS A 360 12.67 -1.54 20.97
CA LYS A 360 12.88 -0.43 21.90
C LYS A 360 11.77 0.60 21.71
N VAL A 361 11.05 0.90 22.79
CA VAL A 361 10.09 2.00 22.84
C VAL A 361 10.78 3.23 23.42
N VAL A 362 10.66 4.36 22.74
CA VAL A 362 11.14 5.68 23.16
C VAL A 362 9.93 6.60 23.27
N LYS A 363 9.79 7.27 24.42
CA LYS A 363 8.75 8.28 24.60
C LYS A 363 9.19 9.62 24.04
N ASP A 364 8.30 10.27 23.29
CA ASP A 364 8.45 11.62 22.76
C ASP A 364 7.15 12.40 23.03
N GLY A 365 7.08 13.06 24.18
CA GLY A 365 5.83 13.58 24.70
C GLY A 365 4.80 12.49 24.94
N ASP A 366 3.62 12.63 24.34
CA ASP A 366 2.53 11.62 24.40
C ASP A 366 2.68 10.49 23.37
N ARG A 367 3.68 10.60 22.48
CA ARG A 367 3.92 9.59 21.43
C ARG A 367 4.86 8.50 21.92
N ASN A 368 4.62 7.29 21.44
CA ASN A 368 5.58 6.19 21.50
C ASN A 368 6.23 6.01 20.14
N ILE A 369 7.56 6.05 20.10
CA ILE A 369 8.35 5.71 18.93
C ILE A 369 8.89 4.31 19.14
N ILE A 370 8.53 3.39 18.26
CA ILE A 370 8.87 1.98 18.36
C ILE A 370 9.95 1.66 17.34
N TYR A 371 11.11 1.28 17.85
CA TYR A 371 12.27 0.86 17.07
C TYR A 371 12.32 -0.66 16.96
N VAL A 372 12.37 -1.15 15.73
CA VAL A 372 12.36 -2.57 15.43
C VAL A 372 13.66 -2.93 14.69
N PRO A 373 14.61 -3.60 15.32
CA PRO A 373 15.81 -4.09 14.64
C PRO A 373 15.50 -5.30 13.76
N ALA A 374 16.42 -5.63 12.86
CA ALA A 374 16.41 -6.86 12.07
C ALA A 374 17.61 -7.74 12.43
N PRO A 375 17.65 -8.32 13.64
CA PRO A 375 18.84 -8.98 14.16
C PRO A 375 19.27 -10.23 13.39
N ILE A 376 18.37 -10.92 12.73
CA ILE A 376 18.69 -12.15 11.99
C ILE A 376 19.71 -11.87 10.89
N ASN A 377 19.55 -10.77 10.14
CA ASN A 377 20.52 -10.39 9.11
C ASN A 377 21.89 -10.01 9.69
N PHE A 378 21.94 -9.46 10.91
CA PHE A 378 23.21 -9.14 11.58
C PHE A 378 23.88 -10.36 12.21
N LEU A 379 23.16 -11.46 12.43
CA LEU A 379 23.72 -12.72 12.90
C LEU A 379 24.22 -13.60 11.74
N ASN A 380 23.86 -13.26 10.49
CA ASN A 380 24.30 -14.00 9.32
C ASN A 380 25.76 -13.68 8.97
N ILE A 381 26.64 -14.68 9.13
CA ILE A 381 28.07 -14.53 8.89
C ILE A 381 28.40 -14.48 7.39
N SER A 382 27.62 -15.17 6.56
CA SER A 382 27.85 -15.23 5.11
C SER A 382 27.41 -13.96 4.38
N ASN A 383 26.52 -13.17 4.99
CA ASN A 383 25.79 -12.07 4.37
C ASN A 383 24.95 -12.49 3.15
N ASP A 384 24.76 -13.78 2.90
CA ASP A 384 23.79 -14.27 1.91
C ASP A 384 22.42 -14.43 2.59
N GLU A 385 21.41 -13.73 2.10
CA GLU A 385 20.08 -13.77 2.68
C GLU A 385 19.45 -15.18 2.66
N ARG A 386 19.88 -16.05 1.77
CA ARG A 386 19.44 -17.45 1.72
C ARG A 386 19.95 -18.27 2.89
N ASP A 387 21.06 -17.89 3.49
CA ASP A 387 21.63 -18.59 4.66
C ASP A 387 20.92 -18.24 5.97
N VAL A 388 20.02 -17.25 5.98
CA VAL A 388 19.26 -16.87 7.18
C VAL A 388 18.42 -18.02 7.74
N VAL A 389 18.08 -19.02 6.93
CA VAL A 389 17.43 -20.26 7.39
C VAL A 389 18.24 -20.95 8.48
N ASN A 390 19.56 -21.05 8.30
CA ASN A 390 20.44 -21.65 9.28
C ASN A 390 20.56 -20.82 10.56
N VAL A 391 20.55 -19.50 10.42
CA VAL A 391 20.50 -18.56 11.56
C VAL A 391 19.21 -18.76 12.35
N VAL A 392 18.08 -18.88 11.66
CA VAL A 392 16.76 -19.09 12.30
C VAL A 392 16.67 -20.43 13.00
N LYS A 393 17.21 -21.52 12.41
CA LYS A 393 17.26 -22.84 13.06
C LYS A 393 17.94 -22.77 14.43
N ASN A 394 18.97 -21.95 14.58
CA ASN A 394 19.76 -21.79 15.79
C ASN A 394 19.44 -20.50 16.58
N LEU A 395 18.35 -19.81 16.24
CA LEU A 395 18.00 -18.51 16.83
C LEU A 395 17.80 -18.63 18.35
N ASN A 396 18.53 -17.80 19.10
CA ASN A 396 18.34 -17.66 20.53
C ASN A 396 16.94 -17.09 20.81
N PRO A 397 16.12 -17.73 21.65
CA PRO A 397 14.74 -17.30 21.93
C PRO A 397 14.60 -15.91 22.58
N ASN A 398 15.70 -15.31 23.05
CA ASN A 398 15.72 -13.93 23.56
C ASN A 398 16.01 -12.87 22.50
N VAL A 399 16.27 -13.27 21.26
CA VAL A 399 16.47 -12.40 20.11
C VAL A 399 15.16 -12.26 19.36
N LEU A 400 14.82 -11.03 18.95
CA LEU A 400 13.65 -10.77 18.11
C LEU A 400 13.78 -11.51 16.78
N ALA A 401 12.77 -12.27 16.40
CA ALA A 401 12.73 -12.91 15.09
C ALA A 401 12.29 -11.91 14.01
N SER A 402 13.18 -10.98 13.69
CA SER A 402 12.94 -9.95 12.66
C SER A 402 14.07 -10.00 11.63
N PHE A 403 13.69 -9.99 10.35
CA PHE A 403 14.62 -10.03 9.24
C PHE A 403 14.07 -9.26 8.04
N PHE A 404 14.98 -8.85 7.16
CA PHE A 404 14.64 -8.36 5.83
C PHE A 404 15.04 -9.39 4.77
N TYR A 405 14.34 -9.35 3.63
CA TYR A 405 14.52 -10.27 2.54
C TYR A 405 14.18 -9.60 1.21
N HIS A 406 15.09 -9.66 0.25
CA HIS A 406 14.82 -9.12 -1.07
C HIS A 406 13.96 -10.09 -1.88
N PRO A 407 12.74 -9.74 -2.27
CA PRO A 407 11.80 -10.68 -2.87
C PRO A 407 12.27 -11.26 -4.21
N TYR A 408 13.18 -10.60 -4.92
CA TYR A 408 13.72 -11.12 -6.17
C TYR A 408 14.50 -12.44 -5.98
N LEU A 409 14.97 -12.74 -4.78
CA LEU A 409 15.65 -14.01 -4.45
C LEU A 409 14.71 -15.23 -4.56
N GLU A 410 13.40 -15.01 -4.52
CA GLU A 410 12.38 -16.05 -4.72
C GLU A 410 12.00 -16.24 -6.20
N PHE A 411 12.37 -15.32 -7.08
CA PHE A 411 11.85 -15.32 -8.46
C PHE A 411 12.26 -16.57 -9.26
N ASP A 412 13.43 -17.13 -9.00
CA ASP A 412 13.87 -18.38 -9.66
C ASP A 412 13.13 -19.61 -9.15
N ASN A 413 12.53 -19.52 -7.96
CA ASN A 413 11.68 -20.56 -7.39
C ASN A 413 10.23 -20.54 -7.90
N ILE A 414 9.86 -19.53 -8.69
CA ILE A 414 8.51 -19.34 -9.22
C ILE A 414 8.54 -19.45 -10.75
N THR A 415 7.84 -20.45 -11.28
CA THR A 415 7.67 -20.64 -12.72
C THR A 415 6.25 -20.29 -13.11
N LEU A 416 6.10 -19.24 -13.94
CA LEU A 416 4.80 -18.85 -14.49
C LEU A 416 4.40 -19.78 -15.63
N GLN A 417 3.14 -20.15 -15.68
CA GLN A 417 2.59 -21.09 -16.66
C GLN A 417 1.27 -20.56 -17.24
N ARG A 418 0.88 -21.09 -18.38
CA ARG A 418 -0.42 -20.84 -18.99
C ARG A 418 -1.11 -22.17 -19.27
N GLY A 419 -2.33 -22.30 -18.78
CA GLY A 419 -3.20 -23.42 -19.13
C GLY A 419 -3.56 -23.42 -20.62
N LYS A 420 -4.09 -24.52 -21.16
CA LYS A 420 -4.59 -24.60 -22.54
C LYS A 420 -5.70 -23.57 -22.82
N ASP A 421 -6.42 -23.18 -21.79
CA ASP A 421 -7.46 -22.15 -21.78
C ASP A 421 -6.92 -20.73 -21.50
N GLY A 422 -5.58 -20.57 -21.52
CA GLY A 422 -4.91 -19.29 -21.24
C GLY A 422 -4.87 -18.90 -19.78
N TYR A 423 -5.49 -19.67 -18.86
CA TYR A 423 -5.52 -19.34 -17.43
C TYR A 423 -4.12 -19.21 -16.85
N PRO A 424 -3.81 -18.11 -16.13
CA PRO A 424 -2.51 -17.93 -15.50
C PRO A 424 -2.38 -18.85 -14.30
N SER A 425 -1.41 -19.74 -14.35
CA SER A 425 -1.03 -20.64 -13.25
C SER A 425 0.46 -20.51 -12.97
N TYR A 426 0.90 -21.12 -11.90
CA TYR A 426 2.32 -21.12 -11.53
C TYR A 426 2.67 -22.35 -10.71
N THR A 427 3.96 -22.62 -10.64
CA THR A 427 4.55 -23.48 -9.59
C THR A 427 5.47 -22.64 -8.74
N TYR A 428 5.44 -22.85 -7.43
CA TYR A 428 6.33 -22.21 -6.46
C TYR A 428 6.98 -23.31 -5.63
N ALA A 429 8.31 -23.39 -5.65
CA ALA A 429 9.06 -24.44 -4.97
C ALA A 429 8.82 -24.40 -3.46
N SER A 430 8.31 -25.49 -2.90
CA SER A 430 7.97 -25.59 -1.46
C SER A 430 9.20 -25.64 -0.55
N ASP A 431 10.38 -25.82 -1.12
CA ASP A 431 11.68 -25.77 -0.45
C ASP A 431 12.44 -24.46 -0.68
N SER A 432 11.76 -23.43 -1.23
CA SER A 432 12.36 -22.10 -1.39
C SER A 432 12.78 -21.53 -0.02
N THR A 433 13.70 -20.57 -0.07
CA THR A 433 14.22 -19.94 1.16
C THR A 433 13.11 -19.32 1.99
N LEU A 434 12.15 -18.65 1.36
CA LEU A 434 11.03 -18.01 2.08
C LEU A 434 10.12 -19.05 2.75
N HIS A 435 9.77 -20.15 2.05
CA HIS A 435 9.01 -21.25 2.64
C HIS A 435 9.72 -21.85 3.86
N GLN A 436 11.03 -22.10 3.73
CA GLN A 436 11.83 -22.63 4.84
C GLN A 436 11.87 -21.67 6.04
N LEU A 437 12.00 -20.35 5.81
CA LEU A 437 12.01 -19.34 6.87
C LEU A 437 10.69 -19.30 7.62
N VAL A 438 9.57 -19.26 6.89
CA VAL A 438 8.22 -19.22 7.48
C VAL A 438 8.01 -20.50 8.33
N ASN A 439 8.19 -21.67 7.73
CA ASN A 439 7.99 -22.94 8.41
C ASN A 439 8.90 -23.09 9.65
N THR A 440 10.19 -22.77 9.53
CA THR A 440 11.14 -22.91 10.64
C THR A 440 10.77 -21.99 11.82
N LEU A 441 10.32 -20.76 11.56
CA LEU A 441 9.90 -19.83 12.62
C LEU A 441 8.63 -20.33 13.31
N GLU A 442 7.64 -20.78 12.55
CA GLU A 442 6.40 -21.34 13.11
C GLU A 442 6.65 -22.61 13.94
N ASP A 443 7.47 -23.54 13.45
CA ASP A 443 7.87 -24.74 14.16
C ASP A 443 8.58 -24.44 15.49
N LYS A 444 9.27 -23.29 15.57
CA LYS A 444 9.91 -22.79 16.79
C LYS A 444 8.95 -22.01 17.70
N GLY A 445 7.65 -21.95 17.37
CA GLY A 445 6.62 -21.29 18.16
C GLY A 445 6.61 -19.76 18.01
N TYR A 446 7.11 -19.23 16.90
CA TYR A 446 6.94 -17.83 16.57
C TYR A 446 5.61 -17.60 15.83
N ARG A 447 5.06 -16.40 15.99
CA ARG A 447 3.89 -15.90 15.26
C ARG A 447 4.28 -14.64 14.50
N PHE A 448 4.01 -14.62 13.23
CA PHE A 448 4.20 -13.40 12.45
C PHE A 448 3.17 -12.34 12.85
N VAL A 449 3.64 -11.11 12.98
CA VAL A 449 2.84 -9.97 13.45
C VAL A 449 3.07 -8.74 12.58
N LYS A 450 2.07 -7.85 12.53
CA LYS A 450 2.28 -6.51 11.98
C LYS A 450 3.13 -5.68 12.95
N ILE A 451 3.91 -4.75 12.43
CA ILE A 451 4.73 -3.83 13.24
C ILE A 451 3.87 -3.05 14.26
N THR A 452 2.62 -2.78 13.92
CA THR A 452 1.64 -2.09 14.78
C THR A 452 1.16 -2.90 15.98
N GLU A 453 1.40 -4.21 16.00
CA GLU A 453 1.09 -5.07 17.13
C GLU A 453 2.19 -5.08 18.22
N LEU A 454 3.36 -4.52 17.90
CA LEU A 454 4.45 -4.36 18.85
C LEU A 454 4.15 -3.23 19.84
N LYS A 455 4.47 -3.44 21.12
CA LYS A 455 4.23 -2.50 22.22
C LYS A 455 5.52 -2.21 22.96
#